data_85da7698da6415073bd7894504fc613d
#
_entry.id   85da7698da6415073bd7894504fc613d
#
_cell.length_a   1.000
_cell.length_b   1.000
_cell.length_c   1.000
_cell.angle_alpha   90.00
_cell.angle_beta   90.00
_cell.angle_gamma   90.00
#
_symmetry.space_group_name_H-M   'P 1'
#
loop_
_entity.id
_entity.type
_entity.pdbx_description
1 polymer ?
#
loop_
_entity_poly.entity_id
_entity_poly.type
_entity_poly.pdbx_seq_one_letter_code
_entity_poly.pdbx_strand_id
1 'polypeptide(L)'
;MKLSQIPAPAVAGCVREMTTRAAIAEIKNCYYDGADMIDLHITCLEDMSIGNMKKIISSTRLPVLALNYNQRYDRTKLGMTEEERVESLLQAVEAGAAGIDLQGYTYHAPSESAFYGENKYSFTVNNPEEVVTDPVIIEKQCALIEKVHSMDAEVLLSCHPGVAMNTEQVVDLVRFLKERDPDIIKIVTKAVTPADCDEAIRTMTVLKREFDFPISYHANGKAGVPSRLINPLLGGQIAFCIDRYNEGSTMEQLDLRTVRAAVDNARKVM
;
A
#
# COMPACT_ATOMS: atom_id res chain seq x y z
N MET A 1 -13.96 -0.08 11.82
CA MET A 1 -14.43 -0.02 10.40
C MET A 1 -13.41 -0.79 9.59
N LYS A 2 -13.86 -1.70 8.75
CA LYS A 2 -12.99 -2.50 7.87
C LYS A 2 -12.51 -1.67 6.68
N LEU A 3 -11.25 -1.87 6.27
CA LEU A 3 -10.63 -1.12 5.17
C LEU A 3 -11.30 -1.41 3.82
N SER A 4 -11.67 -2.67 3.58
CA SER A 4 -12.35 -3.12 2.36
C SER A 4 -13.76 -2.55 2.21
N GLN A 5 -14.37 -2.10 3.32
CA GLN A 5 -15.72 -1.53 3.35
C GLN A 5 -15.75 -0.01 3.24
N ILE A 6 -14.61 0.65 3.19
CA ILE A 6 -14.57 2.09 2.91
C ILE A 6 -15.03 2.31 1.47
N PRO A 7 -15.98 3.23 1.22
CA PRO A 7 -16.46 3.49 -0.14
C PRO A 7 -15.32 3.88 -1.09
N ALA A 8 -15.19 3.18 -2.21
CA ALA A 8 -14.18 3.48 -3.22
C ALA A 8 -14.47 4.78 -3.98
N PRO A 9 -13.44 5.54 -4.36
CA PRO A 9 -12.07 5.41 -3.91
C PRO A 9 -11.88 5.97 -2.50
N ALA A 10 -11.26 5.20 -1.61
CA ALA A 10 -10.82 5.69 -0.31
C ALA A 10 -9.53 6.53 -0.48
N VAL A 11 -9.49 7.72 0.11
CA VAL A 11 -8.27 8.55 0.12
C VAL A 11 -7.46 8.22 1.35
N ALA A 12 -6.28 7.63 1.17
CA ALA A 12 -5.36 7.26 2.24
C ALA A 12 -4.27 8.32 2.42
N GLY A 13 -4.11 8.82 3.64
CA GLY A 13 -2.97 9.66 4.02
C GLY A 13 -1.78 8.80 4.42
N CYS A 14 -0.67 8.87 3.65
CA CYS A 14 0.55 8.14 3.94
C CYS A 14 1.38 8.88 4.98
N VAL A 15 1.62 8.26 6.12
CA VAL A 15 2.35 8.81 7.26
C VAL A 15 3.71 8.12 7.40
N ARG A 16 4.79 8.89 7.24
CA ARG A 16 6.19 8.43 7.24
C ARG A 16 7.04 9.23 8.22
N GLU A 17 6.59 9.33 9.45
CA GLU A 17 7.20 10.14 10.46
C GLU A 17 8.04 9.30 11.44
N MET A 18 9.15 9.86 11.92
CA MET A 18 10.09 9.14 12.79
C MET A 18 9.62 9.11 14.24
N THR A 19 9.04 10.20 14.72
CA THR A 19 8.66 10.32 16.13
C THR A 19 7.15 10.17 16.33
N THR A 20 6.75 9.65 17.49
CA THR A 20 5.33 9.56 17.90
C THR A 20 4.60 10.87 17.73
N ARG A 21 5.24 11.99 18.13
CA ARG A 21 4.62 13.31 18.07
C ARG A 21 4.38 13.75 16.63
N ALA A 22 5.36 13.56 15.75
CA ALA A 22 5.24 13.91 14.35
C ALA A 22 4.20 13.02 13.66
N ALA A 23 4.20 11.70 13.90
CA ALA A 23 3.21 10.79 13.36
C ALA A 23 1.78 11.18 13.76
N ILE A 24 1.53 11.50 15.03
CA ILE A 24 0.23 11.96 15.51
C ILE A 24 -0.17 13.30 14.86
N ALA A 25 0.78 14.22 14.69
CA ALA A 25 0.50 15.50 14.03
C ALA A 25 0.12 15.30 12.57
N GLU A 26 0.85 14.46 11.84
CA GLU A 26 0.58 14.18 10.43
C GLU A 26 -0.73 13.41 10.24
N ILE A 27 -1.06 12.45 11.11
CA ILE A 27 -2.37 11.79 11.12
C ILE A 27 -3.52 12.80 11.28
N LYS A 28 -3.35 13.80 12.15
CA LYS A 28 -4.36 14.86 12.33
C LYS A 28 -4.47 15.75 11.09
N ASN A 29 -3.36 16.09 10.47
CA ASN A 29 -3.38 16.84 9.21
C ASN A 29 -4.14 16.05 8.15
N CYS A 30 -3.80 14.79 7.91
CA CYS A 30 -4.53 13.91 6.99
C CYS A 30 -6.04 13.86 7.30
N TYR A 31 -6.41 13.74 8.59
CA TYR A 31 -7.82 13.73 9.00
C TYR A 31 -8.53 15.01 8.62
N TYR A 32 -7.96 16.18 8.93
CA TYR A 32 -8.58 17.48 8.62
C TYR A 32 -8.60 17.80 7.13
N ASP A 33 -7.64 17.27 6.38
CA ASP A 33 -7.56 17.43 4.93
C ASP A 33 -8.38 16.37 4.16
N GLY A 34 -9.14 15.53 4.88
CA GLY A 34 -10.20 14.68 4.33
C GLY A 34 -9.76 13.27 3.96
N ALA A 35 -8.73 12.72 4.60
CA ALA A 35 -8.42 11.30 4.47
C ALA A 35 -9.58 10.43 4.98
N ASP A 36 -9.82 9.31 4.31
CA ASP A 36 -10.77 8.27 4.71
C ASP A 36 -10.08 7.20 5.57
N MET A 37 -8.76 7.07 5.46
CA MET A 37 -7.91 6.11 6.19
C MET A 37 -6.46 6.62 6.28
N ILE A 38 -5.69 6.00 7.16
CA ILE A 38 -4.26 6.27 7.32
C ILE A 38 -3.44 5.07 6.84
N ASP A 39 -2.43 5.32 6.05
CA ASP A 39 -1.39 4.37 5.63
C ASP A 39 -0.13 4.66 6.46
N LEU A 40 0.04 3.94 7.57
CA LEU A 40 1.09 4.17 8.56
C LEU A 40 2.32 3.32 8.29
N HIS A 41 3.42 3.96 7.88
CA HIS A 41 4.71 3.31 7.71
C HIS A 41 5.41 3.12 9.06
N ILE A 42 5.11 2.01 9.75
CA ILE A 42 5.68 1.76 11.09
C ILE A 42 7.20 1.60 11.07
N THR A 43 7.77 1.19 9.93
CA THR A 43 9.22 1.08 9.76
C THR A 43 9.95 2.42 9.91
N CYS A 44 9.27 3.55 9.68
CA CYS A 44 9.85 4.88 9.85
C CYS A 44 9.96 5.29 11.33
N LEU A 45 9.19 4.66 12.23
CA LEU A 45 9.16 5.01 13.64
C LEU A 45 10.46 4.63 14.37
N GLU A 46 11.02 5.54 15.16
CA GLU A 46 12.15 5.26 16.06
C GLU A 46 11.79 4.24 17.13
N ASP A 47 10.55 4.28 17.63
CA ASP A 47 10.00 3.36 18.63
C ASP A 47 8.79 2.63 18.04
N MET A 48 8.97 1.35 17.70
CA MET A 48 7.95 0.45 17.18
C MET A 48 7.29 -0.40 18.28
N SER A 49 7.46 -0.07 19.57
CA SER A 49 6.78 -0.80 20.63
C SER A 49 5.26 -0.73 20.51
N ILE A 50 4.57 -1.80 20.93
CA ILE A 50 3.09 -1.86 20.93
C ILE A 50 2.49 -0.65 21.67
N GLY A 51 3.09 -0.25 22.80
CA GLY A 51 2.63 0.90 23.57
C GLY A 51 2.71 2.21 22.80
N ASN A 52 3.74 2.39 21.99
CA ASN A 52 3.92 3.56 21.15
C ASN A 52 2.99 3.52 19.95
N MET A 53 2.92 2.40 19.23
CA MET A 53 1.99 2.21 18.13
C MET A 53 0.54 2.43 18.58
N LYS A 54 0.16 1.94 19.75
CA LYS A 54 -1.17 2.17 20.33
C LYS A 54 -1.48 3.65 20.54
N LYS A 55 -0.51 4.46 21.02
CA LYS A 55 -0.69 5.92 21.16
C LYS A 55 -0.92 6.59 19.80
N ILE A 56 -0.17 6.17 18.78
CA ILE A 56 -0.28 6.72 17.43
C ILE A 56 -1.63 6.34 16.81
N ILE A 57 -1.96 5.06 16.80
CA ILE A 57 -3.17 4.53 16.16
C ILE A 57 -4.43 5.05 16.84
N SER A 58 -4.46 5.12 18.18
CA SER A 58 -5.60 5.64 18.93
C SER A 58 -5.78 7.17 18.85
N SER A 59 -4.84 7.88 18.23
CA SER A 59 -4.93 9.34 18.06
C SER A 59 -5.96 9.77 17.00
N THR A 60 -6.48 8.83 16.22
CA THR A 60 -7.47 9.06 15.16
C THR A 60 -8.65 8.10 15.26
N ARG A 61 -9.77 8.47 14.62
CA ARG A 61 -10.93 7.58 14.39
C ARG A 61 -10.87 6.89 13.04
N LEU A 62 -9.97 7.32 12.17
CA LEU A 62 -9.79 6.70 10.86
C LEU A 62 -9.20 5.31 11.03
N PRO A 63 -9.61 4.34 10.21
CA PRO A 63 -8.96 3.04 10.18
C PRO A 63 -7.51 3.20 9.72
N VAL A 64 -6.60 2.48 10.38
CA VAL A 64 -5.17 2.54 10.11
C VAL A 64 -4.74 1.23 9.45
N LEU A 65 -4.16 1.34 8.27
CA LEU A 65 -3.40 0.30 7.59
C LEU A 65 -1.94 0.45 8.01
N ALA A 66 -1.38 -0.55 8.66
CA ALA A 66 0.03 -0.53 9.06
C ALA A 66 0.89 -1.25 8.02
N LEU A 67 2.01 -0.66 7.67
CA LEU A 67 2.96 -1.30 6.76
C LEU A 67 4.39 -1.23 7.28
N ASN A 68 5.14 -2.29 7.02
CA ASN A 68 6.56 -2.39 7.25
C ASN A 68 7.23 -3.03 6.03
N TYR A 69 7.76 -2.19 5.14
CA TYR A 69 8.53 -2.69 4.01
C TYR A 69 9.85 -3.33 4.47
N ASN A 70 10.34 -4.28 3.69
CA ASN A 70 11.67 -4.82 3.90
C ASN A 70 12.71 -3.69 3.94
N GLN A 71 13.71 -3.82 4.82
CA GLN A 71 14.76 -2.81 5.07
C GLN A 71 15.52 -2.34 3.84
N ARG A 72 15.52 -3.11 2.75
CA ARG A 72 16.11 -2.66 1.49
C ARG A 72 15.34 -1.49 0.88
N TYR A 73 14.06 -1.36 1.21
CA TYR A 73 13.21 -0.23 0.80
C TYR A 73 13.32 0.96 1.76
N ASP A 74 13.63 0.67 3.01
CA ASP A 74 13.72 1.69 4.04
C ASP A 74 15.08 1.62 4.74
N ARG A 75 15.84 2.69 4.66
CA ARG A 75 17.20 2.79 5.19
C ARG A 75 17.23 2.86 6.72
N THR A 76 16.08 2.98 7.39
CA THR A 76 16.02 3.31 8.81
C THR A 76 16.16 2.11 9.75
N LYS A 77 15.81 0.90 9.32
CA LYS A 77 15.81 -0.31 10.16
C LYS A 77 16.71 -1.41 9.59
N LEU A 78 17.99 -1.11 9.44
CA LEU A 78 18.99 -2.12 9.05
C LEU A 78 19.12 -3.20 10.13
N GLY A 79 18.99 -4.47 9.75
CA GLY A 79 19.24 -5.62 10.63
C GLY A 79 18.00 -6.37 11.14
N MET A 80 16.78 -5.93 10.82
CA MET A 80 15.55 -6.66 11.16
C MET A 80 15.42 -7.94 10.32
N THR A 81 15.18 -9.08 10.95
CA THR A 81 14.86 -10.33 10.23
C THR A 81 13.45 -10.27 9.64
N GLU A 82 13.15 -11.18 8.72
CA GLU A 82 11.80 -11.25 8.13
C GLU A 82 10.74 -11.62 9.17
N GLU A 83 11.10 -12.47 10.13
CA GLU A 83 10.25 -12.84 11.25
C GLU A 83 9.96 -11.64 12.17
N GLU A 84 10.98 -10.83 12.50
CA GLU A 84 10.81 -9.60 13.28
C GLU A 84 9.95 -8.58 12.53
N ARG A 85 10.10 -8.48 11.20
CA ARG A 85 9.29 -7.60 10.37
C ARG A 85 7.81 -8.02 10.40
N VAL A 86 7.53 -9.30 10.22
CA VAL A 86 6.17 -9.85 10.29
C VAL A 86 5.59 -9.67 11.69
N GLU A 87 6.37 -9.95 12.72
CA GLU A 87 5.93 -9.77 14.12
C GLU A 87 5.55 -8.30 14.40
N SER A 88 6.30 -7.34 13.85
CA SER A 88 5.98 -5.92 14.01
C SER A 88 4.62 -5.55 13.37
N LEU A 89 4.24 -6.19 12.26
CA LEU A 89 2.91 -6.01 11.65
C LEU A 89 1.80 -6.59 12.53
N LEU A 90 2.02 -7.76 13.13
CA LEU A 90 1.07 -8.35 14.08
C LEU A 90 0.92 -7.48 15.34
N GLN A 91 2.01 -6.94 15.85
CA GLN A 91 2.00 -5.99 16.97
C GLN A 91 1.25 -4.69 16.63
N ALA A 92 1.28 -4.24 15.37
CA ALA A 92 0.46 -3.11 14.94
C ALA A 92 -1.03 -3.43 14.98
N VAL A 93 -1.43 -4.67 14.63
CA VAL A 93 -2.81 -5.14 14.79
C VAL A 93 -3.19 -5.18 16.28
N GLU A 94 -2.36 -5.72 17.14
CA GLU A 94 -2.57 -5.71 18.62
C GLU A 94 -2.68 -4.28 19.17
N ALA A 95 -1.97 -3.35 18.56
CA ALA A 95 -2.05 -1.93 18.90
C ALA A 95 -3.32 -1.23 18.38
N GLY A 96 -4.14 -1.92 17.58
CA GLY A 96 -5.44 -1.45 17.09
C GLY A 96 -5.47 -1.04 15.61
N ALA A 97 -4.48 -1.42 14.80
CA ALA A 97 -4.55 -1.24 13.36
C ALA A 97 -5.72 -2.04 12.77
N ALA A 98 -6.44 -1.44 11.82
CA ALA A 98 -7.56 -2.08 11.13
C ALA A 98 -7.10 -3.16 10.14
N GLY A 99 -5.85 -3.11 9.73
CA GLY A 99 -5.22 -4.11 8.87
C GLY A 99 -3.75 -3.83 8.63
N ILE A 100 -3.14 -4.73 7.89
CA ILE A 100 -1.74 -4.65 7.47
C ILE A 100 -1.59 -4.66 5.95
N ASP A 101 -0.55 -3.98 5.45
CA ASP A 101 -0.07 -4.14 4.07
C ASP A 101 0.97 -5.28 4.07
N LEU A 102 0.56 -6.45 3.60
CA LEU A 102 1.39 -7.63 3.44
C LEU A 102 1.98 -7.65 2.04
N GLN A 103 3.30 -7.54 1.95
CA GLN A 103 3.98 -7.50 0.66
C GLN A 103 4.08 -8.90 0.04
N GLY A 104 3.96 -8.99 -1.29
CA GLY A 104 4.01 -10.25 -2.02
C GLY A 104 5.29 -11.06 -1.82
N TYR A 105 6.40 -10.40 -1.45
CA TYR A 105 7.68 -11.05 -1.13
C TYR A 105 7.77 -11.59 0.30
N THR A 106 6.75 -11.41 1.14
CA THR A 106 6.79 -11.84 2.56
C THR A 106 7.19 -13.31 2.67
N TYR A 107 8.17 -13.58 3.54
CA TYR A 107 8.87 -14.86 3.73
C TYR A 107 9.76 -15.30 2.56
N HIS A 108 9.86 -14.54 1.48
CA HIS A 108 10.79 -14.81 0.41
C HIS A 108 12.06 -13.97 0.58
N ALA A 109 13.21 -14.53 0.22
CA ALA A 109 14.47 -13.80 0.25
C ALA A 109 14.43 -12.67 -0.80
N PRO A 110 14.65 -11.41 -0.42
CA PRO A 110 14.69 -10.32 -1.39
C PRO A 110 15.84 -10.53 -2.37
N SER A 111 15.65 -10.11 -3.63
CA SER A 111 16.72 -10.11 -4.62
C SER A 111 17.91 -9.29 -4.16
N GLU A 112 19.11 -9.83 -4.28
CA GLU A 112 20.35 -9.11 -3.98
C GLU A 112 20.57 -7.91 -4.90
N SER A 113 20.03 -7.97 -6.12
CA SER A 113 20.07 -6.91 -7.11
C SER A 113 19.00 -5.84 -6.92
N ALA A 114 18.10 -6.01 -5.95
CA ALA A 114 17.07 -5.05 -5.69
C ALA A 114 17.66 -3.71 -5.27
N PHE A 115 17.69 -2.80 -6.21
CA PHE A 115 18.09 -1.44 -6.01
C PHE A 115 16.84 -0.60 -5.78
N TYR A 116 16.73 0.00 -4.61
CA TYR A 116 15.61 0.84 -4.24
C TYR A 116 16.07 2.27 -4.05
N GLY A 117 15.50 3.19 -4.82
CA GLY A 117 15.49 4.57 -4.43
C GLY A 117 16.58 5.49 -4.96
N GLU A 118 17.30 5.19 -6.04
CA GLU A 118 18.03 6.24 -6.75
C GLU A 118 17.11 7.17 -7.52
N ASN A 119 15.92 6.71 -7.90
CA ASN A 119 14.98 7.51 -8.64
C ASN A 119 13.94 8.11 -7.68
N LYS A 120 13.87 9.45 -7.63
CA LYS A 120 12.86 10.18 -6.85
C LYS A 120 11.41 9.89 -7.24
N TYR A 121 11.17 9.23 -8.35
CA TYR A 121 9.85 8.87 -8.86
C TYR A 121 9.49 7.40 -8.66
N SER A 122 10.38 6.58 -8.13
CA SER A 122 10.06 5.18 -7.83
C SER A 122 10.97 4.66 -6.72
N PHE A 123 10.41 3.94 -5.78
CA PHE A 123 11.17 3.24 -4.74
C PHE A 123 11.32 1.75 -5.04
N THR A 124 10.69 1.25 -6.10
CA THR A 124 10.82 -0.13 -6.56
C THR A 124 11.51 -0.16 -7.92
N VAL A 125 12.45 -1.07 -8.07
CA VAL A 125 13.14 -1.34 -9.34
C VAL A 125 12.97 -2.81 -9.63
N ASN A 126 12.68 -3.14 -10.89
CA ASN A 126 12.53 -4.49 -11.45
C ASN A 126 12.85 -5.62 -10.47
N ASN A 127 11.90 -5.96 -9.61
CA ASN A 127 12.05 -7.02 -8.65
C ASN A 127 10.93 -8.06 -8.88
N PRO A 128 11.13 -9.02 -9.79
CA PRO A 128 10.14 -10.05 -10.09
C PRO A 128 9.83 -10.94 -8.89
N GLU A 129 10.64 -10.93 -7.85
CA GLU A 129 10.47 -11.76 -6.65
C GLU A 129 9.33 -11.30 -5.74
N GLU A 130 8.76 -10.14 -5.99
CA GLU A 130 7.47 -9.77 -5.39
C GLU A 130 6.30 -10.65 -5.87
N VAL A 131 6.49 -11.37 -6.97
CA VAL A 131 5.56 -12.39 -7.46
C VAL A 131 6.09 -13.77 -7.04
N VAL A 132 5.91 -14.12 -5.78
CA VAL A 132 6.37 -15.39 -5.22
C VAL A 132 5.50 -16.55 -5.71
N THR A 133 6.13 -17.55 -6.30
CA THR A 133 5.47 -18.77 -6.83
C THR A 133 5.82 -20.04 -6.04
N ASP A 134 6.72 -19.97 -5.07
CA ASP A 134 7.06 -21.09 -4.19
C ASP A 134 5.85 -21.48 -3.31
N PRO A 135 5.32 -22.71 -3.45
CA PRO A 135 4.13 -23.13 -2.72
C PRO A 135 4.33 -23.13 -1.19
N VAL A 136 5.54 -23.39 -0.69
CA VAL A 136 5.84 -23.37 0.75
C VAL A 136 5.75 -21.95 1.29
N ILE A 137 6.23 -20.97 0.53
CA ILE A 137 6.13 -19.57 0.91
C ILE A 137 4.68 -19.08 0.83
N ILE A 138 3.95 -19.49 -0.21
CA ILE A 138 2.52 -19.16 -0.36
C ILE A 138 1.71 -19.70 0.82
N GLU A 139 1.95 -20.96 1.23
CA GLU A 139 1.30 -21.54 2.41
C GLU A 139 1.56 -20.72 3.69
N LYS A 140 2.80 -20.28 3.90
CA LYS A 140 3.13 -19.39 5.04
C LYS A 140 2.41 -18.05 4.96
N GLN A 141 2.26 -17.47 3.76
CA GLN A 141 1.51 -16.23 3.56
C GLN A 141 0.02 -16.43 3.86
N CYS A 142 -0.58 -17.53 3.40
CA CYS A 142 -1.96 -17.89 3.73
C CYS A 142 -2.17 -18.02 5.24
N ALA A 143 -1.30 -18.75 5.93
CA ALA A 143 -1.38 -18.92 7.39
C ALA A 143 -1.24 -17.58 8.14
N LEU A 144 -0.42 -16.65 7.64
CA LEU A 144 -0.32 -15.32 8.21
C LEU A 144 -1.60 -14.50 7.99
N ILE A 145 -2.20 -14.58 6.81
CA ILE A 145 -3.47 -13.91 6.50
C ILE A 145 -4.58 -14.42 7.42
N GLU A 146 -4.71 -15.75 7.58
CA GLU A 146 -5.65 -16.36 8.53
C GLU A 146 -5.42 -15.88 9.97
N LYS A 147 -4.16 -15.77 10.40
CA LYS A 147 -3.82 -15.25 11.72
C LYS A 147 -4.31 -13.80 11.89
N VAL A 148 -4.10 -12.93 10.91
CA VAL A 148 -4.56 -11.53 10.95
C VAL A 148 -6.08 -11.47 10.99
N HIS A 149 -6.78 -12.29 10.20
CA HIS A 149 -8.25 -12.40 10.23
C HIS A 149 -8.75 -12.87 11.61
N SER A 150 -8.05 -13.80 12.27
CA SER A 150 -8.41 -14.25 13.62
C SER A 150 -8.28 -13.16 14.68
N MET A 151 -7.53 -12.08 14.39
CA MET A 151 -7.38 -10.89 15.23
C MET A 151 -8.40 -9.78 14.89
N ASP A 152 -9.41 -10.07 14.05
CA ASP A 152 -10.43 -9.11 13.53
C ASP A 152 -9.82 -7.94 12.72
N ALA A 153 -8.70 -8.17 12.06
CA ALA A 153 -8.04 -7.21 11.17
C ALA A 153 -8.03 -7.71 9.72
N GLU A 154 -7.77 -6.82 8.78
CA GLU A 154 -7.76 -7.10 7.35
C GLU A 154 -6.35 -7.12 6.76
N VAL A 155 -6.22 -7.78 5.62
CA VAL A 155 -4.95 -7.82 4.86
C VAL A 155 -5.12 -7.17 3.51
N LEU A 156 -4.35 -6.13 3.26
CA LEU A 156 -4.06 -5.65 1.92
C LEU A 156 -2.81 -6.37 1.44
N LEU A 157 -2.96 -7.26 0.44
CA LEU A 157 -1.83 -7.94 -0.18
C LEU A 157 -1.28 -7.09 -1.32
N SER A 158 -0.07 -6.56 -1.15
CA SER A 158 0.57 -5.68 -2.13
C SER A 158 1.66 -6.36 -2.93
N CYS A 159 1.74 -6.05 -4.21
CA CYS A 159 2.75 -6.54 -5.13
C CYS A 159 3.29 -5.39 -5.99
N HIS A 160 4.61 -5.24 -6.04
CA HIS A 160 5.30 -4.19 -6.79
C HIS A 160 6.29 -4.82 -7.79
N PRO A 161 5.84 -5.44 -8.89
CA PRO A 161 6.71 -6.18 -9.81
C PRO A 161 7.88 -5.38 -10.36
N GLY A 162 7.77 -4.05 -10.37
CA GLY A 162 8.85 -3.16 -10.82
C GLY A 162 9.07 -3.15 -12.33
N VAL A 163 8.18 -3.77 -13.08
CA VAL A 163 8.18 -3.85 -14.55
C VAL A 163 6.88 -3.34 -15.13
N ALA A 164 6.90 -2.93 -16.39
CA ALA A 164 5.68 -2.67 -17.15
C ALA A 164 4.96 -4.01 -17.40
N MET A 165 3.64 -4.01 -17.22
CA MET A 165 2.80 -5.18 -17.44
C MET A 165 1.60 -4.79 -18.30
N ASN A 166 1.19 -5.67 -19.20
CA ASN A 166 -0.06 -5.50 -19.94
C ASN A 166 -1.26 -5.95 -19.11
N THR A 167 -2.46 -5.67 -19.60
CA THR A 167 -3.72 -5.96 -18.91
C THR A 167 -3.88 -7.44 -18.55
N GLU A 168 -3.58 -8.36 -19.47
CA GLU A 168 -3.69 -9.80 -19.22
C GLU A 168 -2.79 -10.23 -18.06
N GLN A 169 -1.53 -9.80 -18.07
CA GLN A 169 -0.58 -10.11 -17.01
C GLN A 169 -1.04 -9.59 -15.64
N VAL A 170 -1.63 -8.40 -15.58
CA VAL A 170 -2.14 -7.84 -14.31
C VAL A 170 -3.39 -8.60 -13.86
N VAL A 171 -4.31 -8.94 -14.77
CA VAL A 171 -5.50 -9.75 -14.46
C VAL A 171 -5.10 -11.12 -13.91
N ASP A 172 -4.14 -11.79 -14.54
CA ASP A 172 -3.65 -13.09 -14.08
C ASP A 172 -2.94 -12.98 -12.72
N LEU A 173 -2.19 -11.88 -12.49
CA LEU A 173 -1.58 -11.61 -11.19
C LEU A 173 -2.64 -11.39 -10.10
N VAL A 174 -3.74 -10.68 -10.40
CA VAL A 174 -4.86 -10.52 -9.44
C VAL A 174 -5.47 -11.88 -9.10
N ARG A 175 -5.73 -12.75 -10.10
CA ARG A 175 -6.26 -14.10 -9.86
C ARG A 175 -5.32 -14.90 -8.95
N PHE A 176 -4.04 -14.88 -9.25
CA PHE A 176 -3.01 -15.57 -8.49
C PHE A 176 -2.89 -15.08 -7.05
N LEU A 177 -2.89 -13.76 -6.84
CA LEU A 177 -2.81 -13.19 -5.49
C LEU A 177 -4.09 -13.45 -4.69
N LYS A 178 -5.26 -13.49 -5.36
CA LYS A 178 -6.55 -13.74 -4.71
C LYS A 178 -6.65 -15.13 -4.08
N GLU A 179 -5.90 -16.12 -4.57
CA GLU A 179 -5.85 -17.47 -3.99
C GLU A 179 -5.35 -17.49 -2.54
N ARG A 180 -4.71 -16.41 -2.06
CA ARG A 180 -4.25 -16.25 -0.68
C ARG A 180 -5.30 -15.70 0.28
N ASP A 181 -6.50 -15.39 -0.24
CA ASP A 181 -7.64 -14.85 0.50
C ASP A 181 -7.39 -13.50 1.23
N PRO A 182 -6.74 -12.51 0.58
CA PRO A 182 -6.63 -11.17 1.14
C PRO A 182 -7.97 -10.42 1.05
N ASP A 183 -8.15 -9.36 1.82
CA ASP A 183 -9.32 -8.47 1.76
C ASP A 183 -9.22 -7.43 0.65
N ILE A 184 -8.01 -6.98 0.34
CA ILE A 184 -7.71 -6.02 -0.71
C ILE A 184 -6.45 -6.48 -1.45
N ILE A 185 -6.43 -6.37 -2.77
CA ILE A 185 -5.21 -6.55 -3.58
C ILE A 185 -4.72 -5.20 -4.06
N LYS A 186 -3.42 -4.96 -3.89
CA LYS A 186 -2.74 -3.78 -4.45
C LYS A 186 -1.64 -4.23 -5.40
N ILE A 187 -1.70 -3.75 -6.64
CA ILE A 187 -0.63 -3.99 -7.62
C ILE A 187 -0.08 -2.64 -8.08
N VAL A 188 1.23 -2.56 -8.11
CA VAL A 188 1.94 -1.36 -8.57
C VAL A 188 2.94 -1.76 -9.64
N THR A 189 2.59 -1.57 -10.90
CA THR A 189 3.49 -1.80 -12.02
C THR A 189 4.40 -0.60 -12.27
N LYS A 190 5.23 -0.64 -13.28
CA LYS A 190 6.09 0.48 -13.68
C LYS A 190 5.63 1.05 -15.02
N ALA A 191 5.54 2.37 -15.11
CA ALA A 191 5.38 3.07 -16.38
C ALA A 191 6.68 3.83 -16.71
N VAL A 192 7.31 3.45 -17.80
CA VAL A 192 8.51 4.10 -18.33
C VAL A 192 8.11 5.13 -19.39
N THR A 193 7.09 4.81 -20.19
CA THR A 193 6.57 5.60 -21.27
C THR A 193 5.12 6.04 -21.01
N PRO A 194 4.61 7.08 -21.71
CA PRO A 194 3.18 7.40 -21.66
C PRO A 194 2.27 6.24 -22.06
N ALA A 195 2.67 5.40 -23.02
CA ALA A 195 1.90 4.23 -23.43
C ALA A 195 1.72 3.20 -22.27
N ASP A 196 2.72 3.04 -21.40
CA ASP A 196 2.58 2.18 -20.21
C ASP A 196 1.54 2.74 -19.24
N CYS A 197 1.43 4.08 -19.15
CA CYS A 197 0.40 4.71 -18.33
C CYS A 197 -0.99 4.54 -18.94
N ASP A 198 -1.14 4.69 -20.24
CA ASP A 198 -2.41 4.46 -20.95
C ASP A 198 -2.87 3.00 -20.74
N GLU A 199 -1.94 2.05 -20.81
CA GLU A 199 -2.22 0.64 -20.53
C GLU A 199 -2.64 0.44 -19.07
N ALA A 200 -1.99 1.09 -18.11
CA ALA A 200 -2.37 1.00 -16.70
C ALA A 200 -3.78 1.57 -16.44
N ILE A 201 -4.16 2.64 -17.11
CA ILE A 201 -5.52 3.21 -17.02
C ILE A 201 -6.55 2.24 -17.62
N ARG A 202 -6.28 1.71 -18.81
CA ARG A 202 -7.12 0.70 -19.45
C ARG A 202 -7.29 -0.53 -18.59
N THR A 203 -6.21 -1.02 -17.99
CA THR A 203 -6.19 -2.17 -17.10
C THR A 203 -7.13 -1.98 -15.90
N MET A 204 -7.15 -0.81 -15.25
CA MET A 204 -8.07 -0.56 -14.13
C MET A 204 -9.53 -0.73 -14.54
N THR A 205 -9.90 -0.27 -15.73
CA THR A 205 -11.26 -0.43 -16.26
C THR A 205 -11.63 -1.92 -16.43
N VAL A 206 -10.68 -2.74 -16.89
CA VAL A 206 -10.87 -4.18 -17.03
C VAL A 206 -10.99 -4.85 -15.68
N LEU A 207 -10.10 -4.52 -14.73
CA LEU A 207 -10.14 -5.06 -13.37
C LEU A 207 -11.48 -4.79 -12.69
N LYS A 208 -12.00 -3.57 -12.80
CA LYS A 208 -13.30 -3.21 -12.22
C LYS A 208 -14.48 -3.99 -12.83
N ARG A 209 -14.38 -4.36 -14.10
CA ARG A 209 -15.41 -5.14 -14.78
C ARG A 209 -15.33 -6.63 -14.44
N GLU A 210 -14.13 -7.18 -14.29
CA GLU A 210 -13.91 -8.63 -14.13
C GLU A 210 -13.95 -9.10 -12.68
N PHE A 211 -13.71 -8.20 -11.72
CA PHE A 211 -13.64 -8.56 -10.31
C PHE A 211 -14.61 -7.73 -9.47
N ASP A 212 -15.48 -8.43 -8.75
CA ASP A 212 -16.25 -7.86 -7.64
C ASP A 212 -15.45 -8.01 -6.34
N PHE A 213 -14.27 -7.37 -6.31
CA PHE A 213 -13.30 -7.48 -5.22
C PHE A 213 -12.52 -6.16 -5.12
N PRO A 214 -12.17 -5.69 -3.90
CA PRO A 214 -11.42 -4.46 -3.73
C PRO A 214 -10.01 -4.56 -4.30
N ILE A 215 -9.72 -3.77 -5.35
CA ILE A 215 -8.42 -3.74 -6.00
C ILE A 215 -7.92 -2.29 -6.06
N SER A 216 -6.66 -2.08 -5.64
CA SER A 216 -5.92 -0.86 -5.87
C SER A 216 -4.85 -1.11 -6.93
N TYR A 217 -4.91 -0.41 -8.05
CA TYR A 217 -3.95 -0.56 -9.13
C TYR A 217 -3.50 0.78 -9.67
N HIS A 218 -2.20 0.97 -9.80
CA HIS A 218 -1.59 2.12 -10.47
C HIS A 218 -0.18 1.76 -10.95
N ALA A 219 0.45 2.65 -11.69
CA ALA A 219 1.83 2.49 -12.12
C ALA A 219 2.75 3.50 -11.42
N ASN A 220 3.95 3.05 -11.06
CA ASN A 220 5.05 3.88 -10.59
C ASN A 220 5.84 4.45 -11.78
N GLY A 221 6.76 5.36 -11.48
CA GLY A 221 7.57 6.09 -12.45
C GLY A 221 6.92 7.40 -12.86
N LYS A 222 7.71 8.32 -13.36
CA LYS A 222 7.24 9.66 -13.75
C LYS A 222 6.07 9.61 -14.74
N ALA A 223 6.12 8.66 -15.68
CA ALA A 223 5.05 8.46 -16.65
C ALA A 223 3.77 7.89 -16.03
N GLY A 224 3.89 7.16 -14.90
CA GLY A 224 2.77 6.53 -14.21
C GLY A 224 1.94 7.46 -13.31
N VAL A 225 2.42 8.67 -13.03
CA VAL A 225 1.74 9.62 -12.12
C VAL A 225 0.25 9.83 -12.43
N PRO A 226 -0.19 10.00 -13.70
CA PRO A 226 -1.61 10.18 -13.99
C PRO A 226 -2.47 8.99 -13.51
N SER A 227 -1.97 7.75 -13.57
CA SER A 227 -2.72 6.58 -13.14
C SER A 227 -3.07 6.61 -11.64
N ARG A 228 -2.28 7.31 -10.81
CA ARG A 228 -2.54 7.45 -9.37
C ARG A 228 -3.78 8.28 -9.04
N LEU A 229 -4.20 9.15 -9.96
CA LEU A 229 -5.45 9.90 -9.85
C LEU A 229 -6.59 9.21 -10.61
N ILE A 230 -6.33 8.76 -11.83
CA ILE A 230 -7.37 8.27 -12.74
C ILE A 230 -7.87 6.89 -12.29
N ASN A 231 -6.98 5.97 -11.93
CA ASN A 231 -7.37 4.59 -11.57
C ASN A 231 -8.29 4.52 -10.35
N PRO A 232 -8.07 5.28 -9.25
CA PRO A 232 -9.07 5.38 -8.18
C PRO A 232 -10.45 5.82 -8.67
N LEU A 233 -10.52 6.84 -9.54
CA LEU A 233 -11.78 7.33 -10.10
C LEU A 233 -12.47 6.32 -11.04
N LEU A 234 -11.71 5.39 -11.62
CA LEU A 234 -12.23 4.29 -12.43
C LEU A 234 -12.67 3.06 -11.60
N GLY A 235 -12.66 3.17 -10.28
CA GLY A 235 -13.12 2.12 -9.36
C GLY A 235 -12.02 1.42 -8.58
N GLY A 236 -10.80 1.96 -8.59
CA GLY A 236 -9.74 1.51 -7.68
C GLY A 236 -10.11 1.77 -6.23
N GLN A 237 -9.78 0.83 -5.32
CA GLN A 237 -10.21 0.89 -3.93
C GLN A 237 -9.56 2.03 -3.15
N ILE A 238 -8.25 2.28 -3.32
CA ILE A 238 -7.50 3.24 -2.49
C ILE A 238 -6.65 4.15 -3.37
N ALA A 239 -6.70 5.44 -3.09
CA ALA A 239 -5.77 6.45 -3.58
C ALA A 239 -4.76 6.78 -2.47
N PHE A 240 -3.51 6.36 -2.62
CA PHE A 240 -2.43 6.64 -1.66
C PHE A 240 -1.84 8.03 -1.90
N CYS A 241 -2.01 8.92 -0.94
CA CYS A 241 -1.69 10.34 -1.03
C CYS A 241 -0.75 10.77 0.08
N ILE A 242 -0.08 11.89 -0.10
CA ILE A 242 0.68 12.55 0.95
C ILE A 242 0.04 13.89 1.31
N ASP A 243 0.05 14.24 2.58
CA ASP A 243 -0.40 15.55 3.03
C ASP A 243 0.68 16.61 2.79
N ARG A 244 1.93 16.27 3.10
CA ARG A 244 3.10 17.13 2.89
C ARG A 244 4.29 16.36 2.39
N TYR A 245 4.96 16.91 1.37
CA TYR A 245 6.23 16.35 0.89
C TYR A 245 7.33 16.58 1.92
N ASN A 246 8.04 15.51 2.27
CA ASN A 246 9.23 15.49 3.11
C ASN A 246 10.32 14.62 2.47
N GLU A 247 11.46 14.46 3.12
CA GLU A 247 12.59 13.68 2.60
C GLU A 247 12.25 12.20 2.37
N GLY A 248 11.27 11.65 3.11
CA GLY A 248 10.80 10.27 2.96
C GLY A 248 9.70 10.10 1.89
N SER A 249 9.24 11.19 1.29
CA SER A 249 8.13 11.16 0.34
C SER A 249 8.54 10.62 -1.02
N THR A 250 7.67 9.80 -1.61
CA THR A 250 7.78 9.42 -3.02
C THR A 250 7.18 10.53 -3.86
N MET A 251 7.98 11.13 -4.74
CA MET A 251 7.55 12.28 -5.57
C MET A 251 6.45 11.96 -6.58
N GLU A 252 6.10 10.70 -6.74
CA GLU A 252 4.96 10.22 -7.55
C GLU A 252 3.63 10.32 -6.81
N GLN A 253 3.65 10.35 -5.47
CA GLN A 253 2.42 10.44 -4.68
C GLN A 253 1.82 11.84 -4.82
N LEU A 254 0.49 11.88 -4.96
CA LEU A 254 -0.23 13.13 -5.14
C LEU A 254 -0.62 13.74 -3.80
N ASP A 255 -0.78 15.05 -3.80
CA ASP A 255 -1.28 15.81 -2.65
C ASP A 255 -2.69 15.35 -2.25
N LEU A 256 -2.88 15.11 -0.97
CA LEU A 256 -4.11 14.53 -0.41
C LEU A 256 -5.32 15.42 -0.69
N ARG A 257 -5.23 16.72 -0.48
CA ARG A 257 -6.33 17.69 -0.66
C ARG A 257 -6.76 17.77 -2.12
N THR A 258 -5.78 17.72 -3.01
CA THR A 258 -6.02 17.71 -4.47
C THR A 258 -6.80 16.46 -4.89
N VAL A 259 -6.36 15.29 -4.43
CA VAL A 259 -7.05 14.03 -4.73
C VAL A 259 -8.42 13.99 -4.07
N ARG A 260 -8.55 14.44 -2.82
CA ARG A 260 -9.83 14.55 -2.12
C ARG A 260 -10.83 15.41 -2.90
N ALA A 261 -10.39 16.60 -3.33
CA ALA A 261 -11.24 17.49 -4.12
C ALA A 261 -11.70 16.85 -5.45
N ALA A 262 -10.81 16.12 -6.14
CA ALA A 262 -11.16 15.41 -7.36
C ALA A 262 -12.18 14.29 -7.11
N VAL A 263 -11.98 13.48 -6.06
CA VAL A 263 -12.90 12.41 -5.65
C VAL A 263 -14.28 12.98 -5.26
N ASP A 264 -14.32 14.05 -4.48
CA ASP A 264 -15.59 14.67 -4.07
C ASP A 264 -16.34 15.28 -5.25
N ASN A 265 -15.62 15.86 -6.20
CA ASN A 265 -16.22 16.38 -7.43
C ASN A 265 -16.81 15.24 -8.28
N ALA A 266 -16.05 14.15 -8.47
CA ALA A 266 -16.54 13.01 -9.23
C ALA A 266 -17.80 12.40 -8.58
N ARG A 267 -17.80 12.22 -7.25
CA ARG A 267 -18.95 11.67 -6.50
C ARG A 267 -20.25 12.49 -6.63
N LYS A 268 -20.14 13.79 -6.95
CA LYS A 268 -21.34 14.66 -7.13
C LYS A 268 -22.04 14.42 -8.46
N VAL A 269 -21.37 13.85 -9.44
CA VAL A 269 -21.85 13.72 -10.83
C VAL A 269 -21.98 12.27 -11.29
N MET A 270 -21.49 11.33 -10.49
CA MET A 270 -21.64 9.88 -10.69
C MET A 270 -22.85 9.35 -9.92
#